data_38916cef0855683ad2a1e8398ec90094
#
_entry.id   38916cef0855683ad2a1e8398ec90094
#
_cell.length_a   1.000
_cell.length_b   1.000
_cell.length_c   1.000
_cell.angle_alpha   90.00
_cell.angle_beta   90.00
_cell.angle_gamma   90.00
#
_symmetry.space_group_name_H-M   'P 1'
#
loop_
_entity.id
_entity.type
_entity.pdbx_description
1 polymer ?
#
loop_
_entity_poly.entity_id
_entity_poly.type
_entity_poly.pdbx_seq_one_letter_code
_entity_poly.pdbx_strand_id
1 'polypeptide(L)'
;MRLLVPADALGALAAAAGAEATRAFGRALGEALGRRAASRLAAPASADAVIEHLGGEMALAGLGSLSLERWGRALVVVIDESPLAAAGDGLLEAVLAGAFEAASGKAVHIIFLAKQAARARFLMTGSAGVEKVRTWLAEGLSWGDALIRLHAGAGGLAKEPVKASDAGAEPQEAAAMEPTDTPRGDA
;
A
#
# COMPACT_ATOMS: atom_id res chain seq x y z
N MET A 1 -14.52 4.02 -23.93
CA MET A 1 -15.77 3.96 -23.14
C MET A 1 -15.37 3.63 -21.71
N ARG A 2 -15.82 4.40 -20.70
CA ARG A 2 -15.59 4.15 -19.26
C ARG A 2 -16.94 3.88 -18.61
N LEU A 3 -17.02 2.85 -17.78
CA LEU A 3 -18.19 2.54 -16.97
C LEU A 3 -17.93 3.01 -15.55
N LEU A 4 -18.84 3.79 -14.99
CA LEU A 4 -18.83 4.14 -13.57
C LEU A 4 -19.70 3.14 -12.82
N VAL A 5 -19.09 2.42 -11.88
CA VAL A 5 -19.79 1.46 -11.02
C VAL A 5 -19.65 1.91 -9.58
N PRO A 6 -20.74 2.04 -8.81
CA PRO A 6 -20.68 2.34 -7.39
C PRO A 6 -19.87 1.29 -6.63
N ALA A 7 -19.07 1.71 -5.65
CA ALA A 7 -18.19 0.81 -4.90
C ALA A 7 -18.98 -0.21 -4.05
N ASP A 8 -20.12 0.19 -3.50
CA ASP A 8 -21.04 -0.66 -2.75
C ASP A 8 -21.65 -1.77 -3.61
N ALA A 9 -22.00 -1.45 -4.87
CA ALA A 9 -22.47 -2.44 -5.84
C ALA A 9 -21.39 -3.48 -6.18
N LEU A 10 -20.13 -3.04 -6.33
CA LEU A 10 -19.00 -3.96 -6.51
C LEU A 10 -18.77 -4.82 -5.26
N GLY A 11 -18.90 -4.24 -4.06
CA GLY A 11 -18.81 -4.98 -2.81
C GLY A 11 -19.89 -6.04 -2.68
N ALA A 12 -21.14 -5.71 -2.98
CA ALA A 12 -22.26 -6.64 -2.97
C ALA A 12 -22.08 -7.77 -4.00
N LEU A 13 -21.60 -7.44 -5.20
CA LEU A 13 -21.30 -8.44 -6.22
C LEU A 13 -20.17 -9.38 -5.78
N ALA A 14 -19.09 -8.85 -5.22
CA ALA A 14 -17.98 -9.64 -4.71
C ALA A 14 -18.41 -10.61 -3.60
N ALA A 15 -19.25 -10.13 -2.68
CA ALA A 15 -19.81 -10.97 -1.62
C ALA A 15 -20.70 -12.11 -2.16
N ALA A 16 -21.53 -11.82 -3.17
CA ALA A 16 -22.40 -12.80 -3.80
C ALA A 16 -21.64 -13.81 -4.68
N ALA A 17 -20.59 -13.37 -5.35
CA ALA A 17 -19.82 -14.21 -6.28
C ALA A 17 -18.86 -15.19 -5.58
N GLY A 18 -18.50 -14.90 -4.33
CA GLY A 18 -17.56 -15.69 -3.54
C GLY A 18 -16.07 -15.36 -3.84
N ALA A 19 -15.19 -15.90 -3.01
CA ALA A 19 -13.78 -15.50 -2.97
C ALA A 19 -13.01 -15.83 -4.27
N GLU A 20 -13.33 -16.92 -4.92
CA GLU A 20 -12.64 -17.34 -6.16
C GLU A 20 -12.96 -16.39 -7.32
N ALA A 21 -14.25 -16.16 -7.57
CA ALA A 21 -14.69 -15.26 -8.63
C ALA A 21 -14.23 -13.82 -8.37
N THR A 22 -14.24 -13.38 -7.10
CA THR A 22 -13.73 -12.06 -6.69
C THR A 22 -12.24 -11.91 -6.99
N ARG A 23 -11.43 -12.94 -6.70
CA ARG A 23 -9.99 -12.93 -7.02
C ARG A 23 -9.75 -12.97 -8.54
N ALA A 24 -10.50 -13.79 -9.28
CA ALA A 24 -10.39 -13.84 -10.74
C ALA A 24 -10.72 -12.49 -11.39
N PHE A 25 -11.80 -11.85 -10.95
CA PHE A 25 -12.17 -10.50 -11.39
C PHE A 25 -11.09 -9.47 -11.04
N GLY A 26 -10.60 -9.49 -9.78
CA GLY A 26 -9.54 -8.58 -9.35
C GLY A 26 -8.28 -8.73 -10.19
N ARG A 27 -7.87 -9.97 -10.47
CA ARG A 27 -6.70 -10.24 -11.31
C ARG A 27 -6.89 -9.71 -12.74
N ALA A 28 -8.03 -9.97 -13.37
CA ALA A 28 -8.34 -9.47 -14.72
C ALA A 28 -8.37 -7.93 -14.78
N LEU A 29 -8.94 -7.27 -13.76
CA LEU A 29 -8.93 -5.82 -13.62
C LEU A 29 -7.49 -5.30 -13.49
N GLY A 30 -6.71 -5.90 -12.59
CA GLY A 30 -5.30 -5.56 -12.39
C GLY A 30 -4.48 -5.71 -13.67
N GLU A 31 -4.60 -6.82 -14.37
CA GLU A 31 -3.92 -7.04 -15.65
C GLU A 31 -4.26 -5.97 -16.69
N ALA A 32 -5.52 -5.54 -16.75
CA ALA A 32 -5.93 -4.47 -17.66
C ALA A 32 -5.28 -3.12 -17.31
N LEU A 33 -5.13 -2.81 -16.01
CA LEU A 33 -4.41 -1.61 -15.54
C LEU A 33 -2.92 -1.73 -15.81
N GLY A 34 -2.31 -2.87 -15.49
CA GLY A 34 -0.90 -3.14 -15.69
C GLY A 34 -0.46 -3.06 -17.15
N ARG A 35 -1.25 -3.63 -18.07
CA ARG A 35 -0.98 -3.49 -19.52
C ARG A 35 -0.99 -2.03 -19.98
N ARG A 36 -1.90 -1.20 -19.46
CA ARG A 36 -1.92 0.23 -19.77
C ARG A 36 -0.72 0.96 -19.22
N ALA A 37 -0.31 0.65 -17.99
CA ALA A 37 0.90 1.19 -17.41
C ALA A 37 2.14 0.77 -18.22
N ALA A 38 2.25 -0.52 -18.57
CA ALA A 38 3.34 -1.06 -19.37
C ALA A 38 3.50 -0.37 -20.73
N SER A 39 2.40 0.00 -21.39
CA SER A 39 2.45 0.69 -22.69
C SER A 39 3.08 2.08 -22.64
N ARG A 40 3.29 2.64 -21.45
CA ARG A 40 3.93 3.94 -21.22
C ARG A 40 5.33 3.84 -20.63
N LEU A 41 5.76 2.62 -20.26
CA LEU A 41 7.07 2.38 -19.67
C LEU A 41 8.12 2.20 -20.75
N ALA A 42 9.27 2.85 -20.56
CA ALA A 42 10.47 2.54 -21.34
C ALA A 42 11.11 1.26 -20.79
N ALA A 43 11.63 0.41 -21.67
CA ALA A 43 12.35 -0.80 -21.25
C ALA A 43 13.86 -0.53 -21.15
N PRO A 44 14.54 -0.95 -20.07
CA PRO A 44 14.04 -1.57 -18.86
C PRO A 44 13.42 -0.56 -17.90
N ALA A 45 12.24 -0.87 -17.33
CA ALA A 45 11.58 0.00 -16.37
C ALA A 45 12.10 -0.23 -14.95
N SER A 46 12.31 0.85 -14.19
CA SER A 46 12.59 0.80 -12.75
C SER A 46 11.30 0.47 -11.96
N ALA A 47 11.46 -0.05 -10.74
CA ALA A 47 10.30 -0.29 -9.87
C ALA A 47 9.52 1.01 -9.58
N ASP A 48 10.23 2.11 -9.40
CA ASP A 48 9.62 3.42 -9.13
C ASP A 48 8.79 3.90 -10.33
N ALA A 49 9.28 3.72 -11.56
CA ALA A 49 8.52 4.05 -12.78
C ALA A 49 7.26 3.16 -12.94
N VAL A 50 7.35 1.88 -12.61
CA VAL A 50 6.19 0.98 -12.61
C VAL A 50 5.14 1.47 -11.61
N ILE A 51 5.55 1.84 -10.39
CA ILE A 51 4.65 2.37 -9.35
C ILE A 51 3.99 3.67 -9.81
N GLU A 52 4.75 4.60 -10.37
CA GLU A 52 4.24 5.89 -10.83
C GLU A 52 3.16 5.71 -11.91
N HIS A 53 3.46 4.96 -12.96
CA HIS A 53 2.52 4.75 -14.05
C HIS A 53 1.30 3.92 -13.63
N LEU A 54 1.51 2.89 -12.79
CA LEU A 54 0.43 2.09 -12.26
C LEU A 54 -0.47 2.91 -11.31
N GLY A 55 0.14 3.76 -10.47
CA GLY A 55 -0.57 4.70 -9.60
C GLY A 55 -1.45 5.65 -10.40
N GLY A 56 -0.95 6.19 -11.50
CA GLY A 56 -1.73 7.01 -12.43
C GLY A 56 -2.93 6.27 -13.01
N GLU A 57 -2.76 5.01 -13.46
CA GLU A 57 -3.87 4.20 -13.98
C GLU A 57 -4.90 3.85 -12.89
N MET A 58 -4.45 3.55 -11.67
CA MET A 58 -5.35 3.29 -10.54
C MET A 58 -6.14 4.53 -10.15
N ALA A 59 -5.50 5.69 -10.05
CA ALA A 59 -6.17 6.96 -9.76
C ALA A 59 -7.20 7.32 -10.85
N LEU A 60 -6.85 7.16 -12.12
CA LEU A 60 -7.77 7.36 -13.26
C LEU A 60 -8.95 6.38 -13.26
N ALA A 61 -8.78 5.21 -12.67
CA ALA A 61 -9.85 4.22 -12.49
C ALA A 61 -10.66 4.45 -11.20
N GLY A 62 -10.29 5.43 -10.38
CA GLY A 62 -10.95 5.71 -9.10
C GLY A 62 -10.68 4.65 -8.02
N LEU A 63 -9.54 3.94 -8.11
CA LEU A 63 -9.18 2.85 -7.20
C LEU A 63 -8.32 3.29 -6.01
N GLY A 64 -8.14 4.58 -5.82
CA GLY A 64 -7.29 5.16 -4.77
C GLY A 64 -5.92 5.59 -5.28
N SER A 65 -5.09 6.09 -4.39
CA SER A 65 -3.71 6.47 -4.68
C SER A 65 -2.74 5.37 -4.28
N LEU A 66 -1.76 5.09 -5.15
CA LEU A 66 -0.75 4.06 -4.97
C LEU A 66 0.59 4.70 -4.61
N SER A 67 1.23 4.21 -3.58
CA SER A 67 2.59 4.59 -3.20
C SER A 67 3.42 3.38 -2.76
N LEU A 68 4.74 3.57 -2.61
CA LEU A 68 5.67 2.53 -2.20
C LEU A 68 6.43 2.96 -0.95
N GLU A 69 6.35 2.15 0.09
CA GLU A 69 7.20 2.26 1.28
C GLU A 69 8.31 1.21 1.21
N ARG A 70 9.52 1.60 1.59
CA ARG A 70 10.67 0.68 1.68
C ARG A 70 10.98 0.38 3.13
N TRP A 71 10.84 -0.87 3.52
CA TRP A 71 11.14 -1.38 4.86
C TRP A 71 12.35 -2.30 4.78
N GLY A 72 13.54 -1.73 4.88
CA GLY A 72 14.78 -2.44 4.61
C GLY A 72 14.82 -2.95 3.16
N ARG A 73 14.75 -4.26 2.97
CA ARG A 73 14.70 -4.90 1.63
C ARG A 73 13.29 -5.22 1.16
N ALA A 74 12.29 -5.09 2.03
CA ALA A 74 10.89 -5.32 1.67
C ALA A 74 10.30 -4.10 0.96
N LEU A 75 9.48 -4.37 -0.03
CA LEU A 75 8.69 -3.38 -0.73
C LEU A 75 7.25 -3.50 -0.25
N VAL A 76 6.75 -2.44 0.36
CA VAL A 76 5.37 -2.35 0.85
C VAL A 76 4.61 -1.40 -0.04
N VAL A 77 3.64 -1.94 -0.75
CA VAL A 77 2.70 -1.16 -1.55
C VAL A 77 1.62 -0.61 -0.63
N VAL A 78 1.37 0.67 -0.74
CA VAL A 78 0.35 1.37 0.04
C VAL A 78 -0.72 1.89 -0.89
N ILE A 79 -1.96 1.63 -0.55
CA ILE A 79 -3.13 2.20 -1.22
C ILE A 79 -3.88 3.04 -0.22
N ASP A 80 -4.06 4.31 -0.57
CA ASP A 80 -4.88 5.26 0.19
C ASP A 80 -6.23 5.46 -0.51
N GLU A 81 -7.28 5.57 0.29
CA GLU A 81 -8.63 5.94 -0.14
C GLU A 81 -9.25 5.04 -1.21
N SER A 82 -8.91 3.74 -1.20
CA SER A 82 -9.52 2.82 -2.15
C SER A 82 -10.97 2.50 -1.81
N PRO A 83 -11.91 2.72 -2.73
CA PRO A 83 -13.29 2.28 -2.54
C PRO A 83 -13.43 0.75 -2.51
N LEU A 84 -12.49 0.02 -3.13
CA LEU A 84 -12.49 -1.45 -3.10
C LEU A 84 -12.09 -2.04 -1.75
N ALA A 85 -11.55 -1.23 -0.83
CA ALA A 85 -11.24 -1.69 0.51
C ALA A 85 -12.47 -2.16 1.31
N ALA A 86 -13.69 -1.76 0.89
CA ALA A 86 -14.95 -2.26 1.43
C ALA A 86 -15.33 -3.66 0.90
N ALA A 87 -14.82 -4.04 -0.29
CA ALA A 87 -15.10 -5.34 -0.92
C ALA A 87 -14.20 -6.48 -0.41
N GLY A 88 -13.32 -6.18 0.55
CA GLY A 88 -12.40 -7.15 1.18
C GLY A 88 -10.98 -7.09 0.60
N ASP A 89 -10.04 -7.50 1.45
CA ASP A 89 -8.60 -7.37 1.17
C ASP A 89 -8.15 -8.25 0.01
N GLY A 90 -8.78 -9.40 -0.20
CA GLY A 90 -8.46 -10.34 -1.27
C GLY A 90 -8.73 -9.80 -2.68
N LEU A 91 -9.67 -8.87 -2.84
CA LEU A 91 -9.90 -8.21 -4.13
C LEU A 91 -8.72 -7.30 -4.49
N LEU A 92 -8.30 -6.45 -3.54
CA LEU A 92 -7.16 -5.55 -3.74
C LEU A 92 -5.84 -6.31 -3.94
N GLU A 93 -5.60 -7.39 -3.19
CA GLU A 93 -4.45 -8.27 -3.42
C GLU A 93 -4.42 -8.77 -4.87
N ALA A 94 -5.55 -9.26 -5.37
CA ALA A 94 -5.65 -9.78 -6.71
C ALA A 94 -5.47 -8.70 -7.79
N VAL A 95 -6.03 -7.50 -7.58
CA VAL A 95 -5.83 -6.35 -8.47
C VAL A 95 -4.36 -5.97 -8.54
N LEU A 96 -3.69 -5.83 -7.39
CA LEU A 96 -2.28 -5.48 -7.34
C LEU A 96 -1.41 -6.55 -7.98
N ALA A 97 -1.63 -7.83 -7.66
CA ALA A 97 -0.86 -8.93 -8.23
C ALA A 97 -0.95 -8.94 -9.76
N GLY A 98 -2.16 -8.87 -10.32
CA GLY A 98 -2.36 -8.82 -11.78
C GLY A 98 -1.74 -7.56 -12.41
N ALA A 99 -1.84 -6.41 -11.73
CA ALA A 99 -1.32 -5.16 -12.24
C ALA A 99 0.21 -5.13 -12.29
N PHE A 100 0.87 -5.54 -11.21
CA PHE A 100 2.33 -5.58 -11.16
C PHE A 100 2.92 -6.64 -12.10
N GLU A 101 2.30 -7.81 -12.19
CA GLU A 101 2.72 -8.85 -13.12
C GLU A 101 2.62 -8.38 -14.57
N ALA A 102 1.49 -7.79 -14.96
CA ALA A 102 1.28 -7.29 -16.32
C ALA A 102 2.16 -6.07 -16.65
N ALA A 103 2.48 -5.21 -15.65
CA ALA A 103 3.32 -4.04 -15.86
C ALA A 103 4.82 -4.37 -15.92
N SER A 104 5.29 -5.34 -15.12
CA SER A 104 6.71 -5.67 -15.00
C SER A 104 7.14 -6.89 -15.83
N GLY A 105 6.19 -7.72 -16.28
CA GLY A 105 6.47 -9.01 -16.91
C GLY A 105 7.03 -10.08 -15.95
N LYS A 106 6.98 -9.86 -14.65
CA LYS A 106 7.52 -10.76 -13.62
C LYS A 106 6.42 -11.22 -12.68
N ALA A 107 6.44 -12.50 -12.31
CA ALA A 107 5.54 -13.01 -11.28
C ALA A 107 5.80 -12.29 -9.95
N VAL A 108 4.77 -11.68 -9.40
CA VAL A 108 4.80 -10.93 -8.14
C VAL A 108 3.71 -11.46 -7.22
N HIS A 109 4.06 -11.69 -5.98
CA HIS A 109 3.11 -12.06 -4.95
C HIS A 109 2.83 -10.86 -4.05
N ILE A 110 1.55 -10.61 -3.82
CA ILE A 110 1.05 -9.55 -2.97
C ILE A 110 0.39 -10.18 -1.75
N ILE A 111 0.65 -9.66 -0.57
CA ILE A 111 0.05 -10.11 0.69
C ILE A 111 -0.47 -8.89 1.42
N PHE A 112 -1.73 -8.93 1.82
CA PHE A 112 -2.28 -7.93 2.72
C PHE A 112 -1.59 -7.99 4.08
N LEU A 113 -1.13 -6.84 4.57
CA LEU A 113 -0.45 -6.71 5.87
C LEU A 113 -1.34 -6.10 6.94
N ALA A 114 -1.92 -4.95 6.63
CA ALA A 114 -2.73 -4.20 7.57
C ALA A 114 -3.56 -3.12 6.86
N LYS A 115 -4.65 -2.74 7.53
CA LYS A 115 -5.47 -1.59 7.16
C LYS A 115 -5.59 -0.65 8.37
N GLN A 116 -5.31 0.61 8.16
CA GLN A 116 -5.49 1.68 9.14
C GLN A 116 -6.31 2.79 8.50
N ALA A 117 -7.50 3.04 9.01
CA ALA A 117 -8.45 3.98 8.42
C ALA A 117 -8.65 3.72 6.92
N ALA A 118 -8.31 4.67 6.04
CA ALA A 118 -8.43 4.56 4.59
C ALA A 118 -7.16 4.01 3.90
N ARG A 119 -6.11 3.68 4.68
CA ARG A 119 -4.81 3.22 4.19
C ARG A 119 -4.68 1.70 4.33
N ALA A 120 -4.43 1.02 3.23
CA ALA A 120 -4.14 -0.42 3.18
C ALA A 120 -2.69 -0.66 2.76
N ARG A 121 -1.99 -1.58 3.45
CA ARG A 121 -0.60 -1.96 3.18
C ARG A 121 -0.51 -3.37 2.68
N PHE A 122 0.30 -3.58 1.67
CA PHE A 122 0.51 -4.87 1.03
C PHE A 122 2.01 -5.12 0.86
N LEU A 123 2.49 -6.28 1.28
CA LEU A 123 3.86 -6.71 1.00
C LEU A 123 3.96 -7.23 -0.43
N MET A 124 4.95 -6.74 -1.16
CA MET A 124 5.36 -7.31 -2.44
C MET A 124 6.58 -8.22 -2.23
N THR A 125 6.45 -9.49 -2.54
CA THR A 125 7.49 -10.50 -2.28
C THR A 125 7.51 -11.60 -3.34
N GLY A 126 8.54 -12.45 -3.30
CA GLY A 126 8.58 -13.69 -4.07
C GLY A 126 7.84 -14.83 -3.36
N SER A 127 7.62 -15.94 -4.07
CA SER A 127 6.86 -17.11 -3.58
C SER A 127 7.36 -17.65 -2.23
N ALA A 128 8.66 -17.69 -2.01
CA ALA A 128 9.24 -18.19 -0.76
C ALA A 128 8.91 -17.33 0.48
N GLY A 129 8.61 -16.04 0.28
CA GLY A 129 8.22 -15.13 1.36
C GLY A 129 6.75 -15.23 1.74
N VAL A 130 5.90 -15.62 0.79
CA VAL A 130 4.43 -15.62 0.94
C VAL A 130 4.00 -16.49 2.12
N GLU A 131 4.36 -17.78 2.09
CA GLU A 131 3.92 -18.73 3.09
C GLU A 131 4.40 -18.35 4.49
N LYS A 132 5.65 -17.92 4.61
CA LYS A 132 6.21 -17.48 5.90
C LYS A 132 5.45 -16.32 6.49
N VAL A 133 5.24 -15.26 5.69
CA VAL A 133 4.56 -14.06 6.18
C VAL A 133 3.10 -14.36 6.51
N ARG A 134 2.38 -15.11 5.69
CA ARG A 134 1.00 -15.52 5.99
C ARG A 134 0.89 -16.32 7.28
N THR A 135 1.79 -17.28 7.50
CA THR A 135 1.85 -18.06 8.74
C THR A 135 2.05 -17.14 9.95
N TRP A 136 3.03 -16.25 9.91
CA TRP A 136 3.31 -15.35 11.02
C TRP A 136 2.17 -14.38 11.33
N LEU A 137 1.50 -13.85 10.30
CA LEU A 137 0.32 -13.00 10.49
C LEU A 137 -0.85 -13.81 11.08
N ALA A 138 -1.04 -15.06 10.66
CA ALA A 138 -2.06 -15.96 11.23
C ALA A 138 -1.76 -16.36 12.68
N GLU A 139 -0.48 -16.43 13.06
CA GLU A 139 -0.01 -16.63 14.44
C GLU A 139 -0.16 -15.37 15.32
N GLY A 140 -0.63 -14.26 14.75
CA GLY A 140 -0.86 -13.00 15.48
C GLY A 140 0.37 -12.08 15.55
N LEU A 141 1.44 -12.35 14.79
CA LEU A 141 2.57 -11.43 14.70
C LEU A 141 2.11 -10.10 14.08
N SER A 142 2.63 -9.00 14.61
CA SER A 142 2.40 -7.71 13.95
C SER A 142 3.06 -7.72 12.55
N TRP A 143 2.49 -6.97 11.61
CA TRP A 143 3.06 -6.89 10.26
C TRP A 143 4.50 -6.32 10.26
N GLY A 144 4.80 -5.39 11.18
CA GLY A 144 6.15 -4.86 11.37
C GLY A 144 7.15 -5.93 11.79
N ASP A 145 6.78 -6.74 12.79
CA ASP A 145 7.61 -7.85 13.27
C ASP A 145 7.78 -8.93 12.21
N ALA A 146 6.73 -9.21 11.43
CA ALA A 146 6.80 -10.14 10.31
C ALA A 146 7.81 -9.68 9.25
N LEU A 147 7.86 -8.37 8.95
CA LEU A 147 8.86 -7.80 8.04
C LEU A 147 10.28 -7.87 8.62
N ILE A 148 10.46 -7.56 9.90
CA ILE A 148 11.77 -7.69 10.58
C ILE A 148 12.23 -9.14 10.50
N ARG A 149 11.36 -10.10 10.82
CA ARG A 149 11.68 -11.55 10.78
C ARG A 149 11.98 -12.05 9.37
N LEU A 150 11.30 -11.52 8.36
CA LEU A 150 11.56 -11.82 6.96
C LEU A 150 12.99 -11.41 6.55
N HIS A 151 13.46 -10.26 7.06
CA HIS A 151 14.81 -9.75 6.82
C HIS A 151 15.88 -10.57 7.56
N ALA A 152 15.64 -10.90 8.82
CA ALA A 152 16.56 -11.70 9.61
C ALA A 152 16.79 -13.10 9.03
N GLY A 153 15.74 -13.68 8.42
CA GLY A 153 15.82 -14.97 7.75
C GLY A 153 16.51 -14.95 6.37
N ALA A 154 16.69 -13.76 5.77
CA ALA A 154 17.32 -13.61 4.46
C ALA A 154 18.81 -13.20 4.53
N GLY A 155 19.32 -12.90 5.70
CA GLY A 155 20.71 -12.51 5.93
C GLY A 155 21.07 -12.80 7.38
N GLY A 156 21.78 -13.91 7.62
CA GLY A 156 22.40 -14.13 8.91
C GLY A 156 23.43 -13.05 9.18
N LEU A 157 23.06 -12.03 9.94
CA LEU A 157 23.90 -11.23 10.84
C LEU A 157 22.98 -10.20 11.51
N ALA A 158 22.82 -10.37 12.80
CA ALA A 158 22.07 -9.47 13.65
C ALA A 158 22.60 -8.03 13.56
N LYS A 159 21.71 -7.08 13.28
CA LYS A 159 21.92 -5.70 13.69
C LYS A 159 20.67 -5.28 14.47
N GLU A 160 20.90 -4.70 15.62
CA GLU A 160 19.97 -4.38 16.70
C GLU A 160 18.65 -3.75 16.24
N PRO A 161 17.54 -3.99 16.98
CA PRO A 161 16.24 -3.42 16.65
C PRO A 161 16.30 -1.90 16.81
N VAL A 162 16.07 -1.20 15.71
CA VAL A 162 15.76 0.24 15.77
C VAL A 162 14.41 0.36 16.48
N LYS A 163 14.46 0.84 17.72
CA LYS A 163 13.29 1.21 18.50
C LYS A 163 12.42 2.11 17.66
N ALA A 164 11.19 1.68 17.39
CA ALA A 164 10.18 2.55 16.82
C ALA A 164 10.03 3.77 17.73
N SER A 165 10.48 4.92 17.24
CA SER A 165 10.29 6.19 17.91
C SER A 165 8.81 6.50 17.88
N ASP A 166 8.20 6.39 19.04
CA ASP A 166 6.89 6.91 19.35
C ASP A 166 6.98 8.44 19.23
N ALA A 167 6.62 8.97 18.08
CA ALA A 167 6.49 10.40 17.89
C ALA A 167 5.13 10.83 18.44
N GLY A 168 5.03 10.79 19.77
CA GLY A 168 4.05 11.56 20.50
C GLY A 168 4.41 13.03 20.35
N ALA A 169 3.68 13.74 19.51
CA ALA A 169 3.71 15.18 19.47
C ALA A 169 3.07 15.70 20.76
N GLU A 170 3.89 16.13 21.70
CA GLU A 170 3.40 17.00 22.78
C GLU A 170 3.05 18.38 22.19
N PRO A 171 1.89 18.94 22.52
CA PRO A 171 1.57 20.30 22.12
C PRO A 171 2.44 21.26 22.92
N GLN A 172 3.30 21.98 22.23
CA GLN A 172 4.09 23.08 22.76
C GLN A 172 3.15 24.18 23.21
N GLU A 173 3.05 24.33 24.51
CA GLU A 173 2.36 25.39 25.25
C GLU A 173 2.87 26.76 24.78
N ALA A 174 1.97 27.56 24.20
CA ALA A 174 2.25 28.90 23.74
C ALA A 174 2.60 29.79 24.96
N ALA A 175 3.88 30.10 25.12
CA ALA A 175 4.34 31.09 26.05
C ALA A 175 3.71 32.46 25.73
N ALA A 176 3.01 32.98 26.68
CA ALA A 176 2.39 34.31 26.66
C ALA A 176 3.46 35.38 26.38
N MET A 177 3.29 36.08 25.28
CA MET A 177 4.03 37.32 25.01
C MET A 177 3.33 38.46 25.71
N GLU A 178 4.02 39.00 26.74
CA GLU A 178 3.64 40.23 27.43
C GLU A 178 3.63 41.41 26.42
N PRO A 179 2.67 42.37 26.56
CA PRO A 179 2.65 43.54 25.72
C PRO A 179 3.67 44.55 26.27
N THR A 180 4.71 44.84 25.50
CA THR A 180 5.62 45.92 25.73
C THR A 180 4.91 47.26 25.50
N ASP A 181 4.81 47.99 26.58
CA ASP A 181 4.38 49.36 26.70
C ASP A 181 5.22 50.31 25.80
N THR A 182 4.59 51.04 24.91
CA THR A 182 5.24 52.04 24.05
C THR A 182 5.03 53.42 24.68
N PRO A 183 6.11 54.11 25.07
CA PRO A 183 5.93 55.49 25.58
C PRO A 183 5.60 56.48 24.49
N ARG A 184 4.60 57.26 24.76
CA ARG A 184 4.11 58.44 24.07
C ARG A 184 5.20 59.51 24.04
N GLY A 185 5.71 59.87 22.87
CA GLY A 185 6.58 61.01 22.61
C GLY A 185 5.81 62.14 21.99
N ASP A 186 5.69 63.26 22.73
CA ASP A 186 5.23 64.55 22.28
C ASP A 186 6.22 65.15 21.26
N ALA A 187 5.68 65.70 20.19
CA ALA A 187 6.04 67.00 19.57
C ALA A 187 5.16 67.22 18.33
#